data_39d136dd21f74e3bb62503d5ee1e9f38
#
_entry.id   39d136dd21f74e3bb62503d5ee1e9f38
#
_cell.length_a   1.000
_cell.length_b   1.000
_cell.length_c   1.000
_cell.angle_alpha   90.00
_cell.angle_beta   90.00
_cell.angle_gamma   90.00
#
_symmetry.space_group_name_H-M   'P 1'
#
loop_
_entity.id
_entity.type
_entity.pdbx_description
1 polymer ?
#
loop_
_entity_poly.entity_id
_entity_poly.type
_entity_poly.pdbx_seq_one_letter_code
_entity_poly.pdbx_strand_id
1 'polypeptide(L)'
;IREDIYDDRGFISSSLYYEDGQPSYRNYLNAKGVWQLCHFFDGRGIVANPRTEGRFNKSYYGDLSEVIWEFLTKFLEEKVEADDRFVIASDLRHNKHLFDHLPAANTKILTWFAERNQDDSIDTYAAFLPKVDLLIADRYDYLEQLQVAYPEEAKKLKHMASFDTRLALGTSQRVKESKIFYQVDFDQLDLEAIYQVLAFVAKYPKTQVEFGA
;
A
#
# COMPACT_ATOMS: atom_id res chain seq x y z
N ILE A 1 -18.16 3.35 -25.83
CA ILE A 1 -17.99 4.43 -24.83
C ILE A 1 -16.50 4.49 -24.49
N ARG A 2 -16.00 5.69 -24.16
CA ARG A 2 -14.60 5.93 -23.74
C ARG A 2 -14.59 6.69 -22.42
N GLU A 3 -13.70 6.30 -21.51
CA GLU A 3 -13.41 6.94 -20.24
C GLU A 3 -11.94 7.32 -20.21
N ASP A 4 -11.64 8.60 -19.95
CA ASP A 4 -10.27 9.10 -19.89
C ASP A 4 -9.87 9.34 -18.44
N ILE A 5 -8.72 8.81 -18.05
CA ILE A 5 -8.11 8.99 -16.73
C ILE A 5 -6.97 9.99 -16.87
N TYR A 6 -7.06 11.06 -16.10
CA TYR A 6 -6.06 12.11 -16.07
C TYR A 6 -5.00 11.83 -15.01
N ASP A 7 -3.76 12.13 -15.35
CA ASP A 7 -2.65 12.23 -14.41
C ASP A 7 -2.77 13.56 -13.63
N ASP A 8 -2.23 13.62 -12.43
CA ASP A 8 -2.21 14.82 -11.59
C ASP A 8 -1.48 16.00 -12.25
N ARG A 9 -0.63 15.74 -13.23
CA ARG A 9 0.07 16.73 -14.06
C ARG A 9 -0.77 17.26 -15.24
N GLY A 10 -2.04 16.86 -15.34
CA GLY A 10 -3.03 17.41 -16.26
C GLY A 10 -3.05 16.83 -17.68
N PHE A 11 -2.41 15.69 -17.93
CA PHE A 11 -2.54 14.98 -19.20
C PHE A 11 -3.30 13.64 -19.03
N ILE A 12 -3.86 13.13 -20.12
CA ILE A 12 -4.55 11.83 -20.10
C ILE A 12 -3.50 10.72 -20.00
N SER A 13 -3.50 10.00 -18.88
CA SER A 13 -2.58 8.88 -18.63
C SER A 13 -3.07 7.57 -19.21
N SER A 14 -4.37 7.37 -19.25
CA SER A 14 -4.98 6.21 -19.92
C SER A 14 -6.38 6.49 -20.41
N SER A 15 -6.80 5.71 -21.42
CA SER A 15 -8.17 5.72 -21.96
C SER A 15 -8.71 4.30 -21.95
N LEU A 16 -9.85 4.10 -21.29
CA LEU A 16 -10.58 2.84 -21.22
C LEU A 16 -11.71 2.86 -22.25
N TYR A 17 -11.79 1.84 -23.06
CA TYR A 17 -12.80 1.67 -24.10
C TYR A 17 -13.75 0.55 -23.74
N TYR A 18 -15.05 0.81 -23.96
CA TYR A 18 -16.14 -0.12 -23.67
C TYR A 18 -16.82 -0.55 -24.97
N GLU A 19 -17.10 -1.84 -25.07
CA GLU A 19 -17.94 -2.46 -26.11
C GLU A 19 -19.11 -3.16 -25.41
N ASP A 20 -20.32 -2.94 -25.88
CA ASP A 20 -21.55 -3.49 -25.29
C ASP A 20 -21.67 -3.32 -23.76
N GLY A 21 -21.19 -2.19 -23.25
CA GLY A 21 -21.21 -1.85 -21.82
C GLY A 21 -20.15 -2.54 -20.97
N GLN A 22 -19.30 -3.38 -21.57
CA GLN A 22 -18.19 -4.04 -20.87
C GLN A 22 -16.84 -3.42 -21.27
N PRO A 23 -15.87 -3.35 -20.34
CA PRO A 23 -14.51 -2.93 -20.66
C PRO A 23 -13.90 -3.85 -21.73
N SER A 24 -13.46 -3.28 -22.84
CA SER A 24 -12.84 -4.02 -23.95
C SER A 24 -11.32 -3.93 -23.91
N TYR A 25 -10.78 -2.71 -23.91
CA TYR A 25 -9.36 -2.50 -23.81
C TYR A 25 -9.02 -1.14 -23.20
N ARG A 26 -7.79 -1.02 -22.67
CA ARG A 26 -7.23 0.23 -22.12
C ARG A 26 -5.93 0.59 -22.82
N ASN A 27 -5.85 1.81 -23.31
CA ASN A 27 -4.60 2.39 -23.79
C ASN A 27 -3.92 3.20 -22.70
N TYR A 28 -2.67 2.89 -22.41
CA TYR A 28 -1.80 3.71 -21.54
C TYR A 28 -1.02 4.69 -22.42
N LEU A 29 -1.05 5.96 -22.05
CA LEU A 29 -0.56 7.07 -22.87
C LEU A 29 0.66 7.73 -22.22
N ASN A 30 1.54 8.29 -23.02
CA ASN A 30 2.56 9.21 -22.52
C ASN A 30 2.00 10.65 -22.43
N ALA A 31 2.77 11.58 -21.87
CA ALA A 31 2.37 12.98 -21.72
C ALA A 31 2.06 13.71 -23.05
N LYS A 32 2.43 13.13 -24.19
CA LYS A 32 2.12 13.65 -25.53
C LYS A 32 0.87 13.03 -26.14
N GLY A 33 0.14 12.20 -25.39
CA GLY A 33 -1.06 11.50 -25.84
C GLY A 33 -0.79 10.31 -26.77
N VAL A 34 0.46 9.87 -26.93
CA VAL A 34 0.79 8.69 -27.71
C VAL A 34 0.65 7.45 -26.87
N TRP A 35 -0.14 6.48 -27.32
CA TRP A 35 -0.30 5.23 -26.61
C TRP A 35 1.04 4.44 -26.58
N GLN A 36 1.30 3.84 -25.44
CA GLN A 36 2.51 3.07 -25.16
C GLN A 36 2.19 1.58 -25.07
N LEU A 37 1.12 1.26 -24.41
CA LEU A 37 0.61 -0.10 -24.20
C LEU A 37 -0.88 -0.12 -24.44
N CYS A 38 -1.36 -1.21 -25.05
CA CYS A 38 -2.77 -1.53 -25.18
C CYS A 38 -3.06 -2.82 -24.41
N HIS A 39 -3.84 -2.74 -23.34
CA HIS A 39 -4.24 -3.87 -22.49
C HIS A 39 -5.64 -4.31 -22.88
N PHE A 40 -5.79 -5.53 -23.35
CA PHE A 40 -7.07 -6.16 -23.71
C PHE A 40 -7.62 -6.93 -22.51
N PHE A 41 -8.92 -6.77 -22.23
CA PHE A 41 -9.57 -7.44 -21.09
C PHE A 41 -10.22 -8.79 -21.47
N ASP A 42 -10.11 -9.20 -22.73
CA ASP A 42 -10.59 -10.47 -23.24
C ASP A 42 -9.57 -11.63 -23.18
N GLY A 43 -8.47 -11.41 -22.45
CA GLY A 43 -7.39 -12.40 -22.30
C GLY A 43 -6.30 -12.36 -23.37
N ARG A 44 -6.39 -11.44 -24.34
CA ARG A 44 -5.31 -11.23 -25.32
C ARG A 44 -4.03 -10.63 -24.75
N GLY A 45 -4.03 -10.22 -23.46
CA GLY A 45 -2.88 -9.63 -22.82
C GLY A 45 -2.61 -8.18 -23.22
N ILE A 46 -1.34 -7.80 -23.28
CA ILE A 46 -0.92 -6.41 -23.46
C ILE A 46 0.04 -6.32 -24.66
N VAL A 47 -0.23 -5.38 -25.54
CA VAL A 47 0.60 -5.11 -26.72
C VAL A 47 1.33 -3.78 -26.54
N ALA A 48 2.64 -3.78 -26.76
CA ALA A 48 3.44 -2.56 -26.81
C ALA A 48 3.30 -1.88 -28.18
N ASN A 49 3.28 -0.54 -28.16
CA ASN A 49 3.24 0.23 -29.40
C ASN A 49 4.57 0.03 -30.17
N PRO A 50 4.53 -0.45 -31.43
CA PRO A 50 5.74 -0.65 -32.22
C PRO A 50 6.59 0.61 -32.41
N ARG A 51 5.97 1.80 -32.29
CA ARG A 51 6.67 3.09 -32.44
C ARG A 51 7.44 3.50 -31.17
N THR A 52 7.41 2.69 -30.12
CA THR A 52 8.14 2.92 -28.85
C THR A 52 9.37 2.04 -28.77
N GLU A 53 10.07 1.81 -29.89
CA GLU A 53 11.28 0.99 -29.94
C GLU A 53 12.28 1.35 -28.83
N GLY A 54 12.84 0.33 -28.19
CA GLY A 54 13.81 0.45 -27.11
C GLY A 54 13.22 0.76 -25.72
N ARG A 55 11.93 1.12 -25.61
CA ARG A 55 11.32 1.34 -24.31
C ARG A 55 10.91 0.04 -23.63
N PHE A 56 10.38 -0.90 -24.39
CA PHE A 56 9.92 -2.20 -23.94
C PHE A 56 10.82 -3.29 -24.52
N ASN A 57 11.14 -4.31 -23.75
CA ASN A 57 11.95 -5.45 -24.20
C ASN A 57 11.11 -6.43 -25.06
N LYS A 58 9.79 -6.42 -24.88
CA LYS A 58 8.85 -7.30 -25.59
C LYS A 58 7.81 -6.46 -26.32
N SER A 59 7.29 -6.98 -27.43
CA SER A 59 6.13 -6.43 -28.12
C SER A 59 4.80 -6.87 -27.52
N TYR A 60 4.84 -7.90 -26.65
CA TYR A 60 3.68 -8.53 -26.03
C TYR A 60 3.99 -8.98 -24.60
N TYR A 61 3.00 -8.80 -23.70
CA TYR A 61 3.04 -9.22 -22.30
C TYR A 61 1.76 -9.95 -21.95
N GLY A 62 1.84 -10.99 -21.11
CA GLY A 62 0.67 -11.73 -20.63
C GLY A 62 -0.22 -10.91 -19.71
N ASP A 63 0.39 -10.14 -18.84
CA ASP A 63 -0.28 -9.27 -17.88
C ASP A 63 0.53 -8.00 -17.55
N LEU A 64 -0.08 -7.12 -16.74
CA LEU A 64 0.54 -5.85 -16.35
C LEU A 64 1.72 -6.04 -15.40
N SER A 65 1.74 -7.13 -14.62
CA SER A 65 2.85 -7.42 -13.70
C SER A 65 4.15 -7.66 -14.46
N GLU A 66 4.10 -8.32 -15.63
CA GLU A 66 5.29 -8.51 -16.47
C GLU A 66 5.89 -7.16 -16.92
N VAL A 67 5.04 -6.19 -17.27
CA VAL A 67 5.49 -4.84 -17.63
C VAL A 67 6.12 -4.15 -16.43
N ILE A 68 5.45 -4.20 -15.27
CA ILE A 68 5.96 -3.62 -14.02
C ILE A 68 7.31 -4.23 -13.66
N TRP A 69 7.46 -5.55 -13.74
CA TRP A 69 8.70 -6.24 -13.43
C TRP A 69 9.83 -5.86 -14.38
N GLU A 70 9.55 -5.71 -15.67
CA GLU A 70 10.56 -5.26 -16.64
C GLU A 70 11.10 -3.88 -16.25
N PHE A 71 10.22 -2.91 -15.98
CA PHE A 71 10.66 -1.56 -15.62
C PHE A 71 11.33 -1.53 -14.26
N LEU A 72 10.84 -2.29 -13.30
CA LEU A 72 11.44 -2.41 -11.98
C LEU A 72 12.84 -3.00 -12.06
N THR A 73 13.03 -4.08 -12.82
CA THR A 73 14.35 -4.70 -13.03
C THR A 73 15.33 -3.71 -13.68
N LYS A 74 14.90 -3.02 -14.74
CA LYS A 74 15.73 -1.96 -15.36
C LYS A 74 16.13 -0.88 -14.36
N PHE A 75 15.18 -0.43 -13.53
CA PHE A 75 15.46 0.56 -12.50
C PHE A 75 16.46 0.05 -11.47
N LEU A 76 16.30 -1.19 -10.99
CA LEU A 76 17.19 -1.79 -10.00
C LEU A 76 18.62 -1.96 -10.56
N GLU A 77 18.74 -2.35 -11.83
CA GLU A 77 20.05 -2.52 -12.49
C GLU A 77 20.75 -1.19 -12.78
N GLU A 78 20.00 -0.14 -13.11
CA GLU A 78 20.58 1.13 -13.58
C GLU A 78 20.78 2.17 -12.47
N LYS A 79 19.97 2.13 -11.41
CA LYS A 79 19.84 3.23 -10.45
C LYS A 79 20.17 2.87 -9.01
N VAL A 80 20.30 1.58 -8.70
CA VAL A 80 20.50 1.14 -7.32
C VAL A 80 21.98 1.05 -6.98
N GLU A 81 22.38 1.70 -5.91
CA GLU A 81 23.70 1.67 -5.34
C GLU A 81 23.77 0.72 -4.11
N ALA A 82 24.97 0.29 -3.74
CA ALA A 82 25.17 -0.73 -2.71
C ALA A 82 24.73 -0.28 -1.30
N ASP A 83 24.69 1.02 -1.03
CA ASP A 83 24.30 1.61 0.24
C ASP A 83 22.82 2.08 0.28
N ASP A 84 22.09 1.89 -0.80
CA ASP A 84 20.67 2.20 -0.84
C ASP A 84 19.86 1.36 0.16
N ARG A 85 18.82 1.98 0.71
CA ARG A 85 17.87 1.35 1.62
C ARG A 85 16.51 1.29 0.99
N PHE A 86 15.89 0.13 1.03
CA PHE A 86 14.59 -0.10 0.43
C PHE A 86 13.51 -0.20 1.51
N VAL A 87 12.49 0.66 1.40
CA VAL A 87 11.24 0.51 2.15
C VAL A 87 10.20 0.00 1.18
N ILE A 88 9.77 -1.25 1.38
CA ILE A 88 8.91 -1.98 0.47
C ILE A 88 7.48 -1.97 1.03
N ALA A 89 6.60 -1.24 0.36
CA ALA A 89 5.19 -1.11 0.69
C ALA A 89 4.31 -1.51 -0.51
N SER A 90 4.71 -2.53 -1.24
CA SER A 90 4.02 -2.99 -2.44
C SER A 90 3.04 -4.12 -2.14
N ASP A 91 2.22 -4.45 -3.13
CA ASP A 91 1.39 -5.65 -3.15
C ASP A 91 2.29 -6.91 -3.08
N LEU A 92 1.86 -7.92 -2.34
CA LEU A 92 2.60 -9.18 -2.17
C LEU A 92 2.98 -9.85 -3.49
N ARG A 93 2.17 -9.70 -4.53
CA ARG A 93 2.47 -10.22 -5.88
C ARG A 93 3.78 -9.66 -6.43
N HIS A 94 4.12 -8.42 -6.08
CA HIS A 94 5.34 -7.77 -6.53
C HIS A 94 6.51 -7.99 -5.57
N ASN A 95 6.24 -8.29 -4.30
CA ASN A 95 7.26 -8.47 -3.28
C ASN A 95 8.24 -9.59 -3.64
N LYS A 96 7.74 -10.73 -4.12
CA LYS A 96 8.62 -11.84 -4.51
C LYS A 96 9.62 -11.40 -5.58
N HIS A 97 9.13 -10.73 -6.63
CA HIS A 97 9.99 -10.24 -7.70
C HIS A 97 11.03 -9.23 -7.19
N LEU A 98 10.62 -8.29 -6.32
CA LEU A 98 11.53 -7.35 -5.67
C LEU A 98 12.64 -8.06 -4.90
N PHE A 99 12.29 -8.99 -4.01
CA PHE A 99 13.27 -9.71 -3.18
C PHE A 99 14.19 -10.62 -3.98
N ASP A 100 13.76 -11.10 -5.13
CA ASP A 100 14.58 -11.92 -6.01
C ASP A 100 15.60 -11.09 -6.83
N HIS A 101 15.36 -9.78 -7.01
CA HIS A 101 16.20 -8.89 -7.83
C HIS A 101 16.95 -7.80 -7.02
N LEU A 102 16.53 -7.52 -5.78
CA LEU A 102 17.26 -6.59 -4.93
C LEU A 102 18.62 -7.16 -4.55
N PRO A 103 19.71 -6.37 -4.68
CA PRO A 103 21.05 -6.81 -4.27
C PRO A 103 21.08 -7.23 -2.80
N ALA A 104 21.85 -8.26 -2.49
CA ALA A 104 21.93 -8.82 -1.13
C ALA A 104 22.47 -7.80 -0.12
N ALA A 105 23.34 -6.90 -0.54
CA ALA A 105 24.00 -5.91 0.31
C ALA A 105 23.06 -4.78 0.79
N ASN A 106 21.95 -4.54 0.07
CA ASN A 106 21.04 -3.46 0.41
C ASN A 106 20.17 -3.78 1.62
N THR A 107 19.94 -2.78 2.47
CA THR A 107 18.98 -2.89 3.58
C THR A 107 17.55 -2.95 3.05
N LYS A 108 16.79 -3.94 3.49
CA LYS A 108 15.43 -4.22 3.05
C LYS A 108 14.45 -4.12 4.21
N ILE A 109 13.54 -3.17 4.14
CA ILE A 109 12.49 -2.95 5.12
C ILE A 109 11.15 -3.27 4.48
N LEU A 110 10.46 -4.28 4.96
CA LEU A 110 9.11 -4.63 4.51
C LEU A 110 8.08 -3.99 5.45
N THR A 111 7.06 -3.36 4.88
CA THR A 111 5.94 -2.81 5.64
C THR A 111 4.69 -3.67 5.47
N TRP A 112 3.97 -3.88 6.57
CA TRP A 112 2.70 -4.59 6.60
C TRP A 112 1.68 -3.72 7.32
N PHE A 113 0.82 -3.07 6.53
CA PHE A 113 -0.24 -2.20 7.03
C PHE A 113 -1.60 -2.89 6.83
N ALA A 114 -2.33 -3.09 7.92
CA ALA A 114 -3.56 -3.88 7.95
C ALA A 114 -4.63 -3.36 6.99
N GLU A 115 -4.81 -2.05 6.89
CA GLU A 115 -5.80 -1.45 5.98
C GLU A 115 -5.50 -1.71 4.51
N ARG A 116 -4.22 -1.81 4.15
CA ARG A 116 -3.79 -2.03 2.77
C ARG A 116 -3.75 -3.52 2.40
N ASN A 117 -3.54 -4.37 3.38
CA ASN A 117 -3.23 -5.79 3.20
C ASN A 117 -4.18 -6.66 4.03
N GLN A 118 -5.47 -6.36 4.02
CA GLN A 118 -6.49 -7.01 4.85
C GLN A 118 -6.61 -8.53 4.63
N ASP A 119 -6.38 -8.97 3.39
CA ASP A 119 -6.51 -10.37 2.99
C ASP A 119 -5.20 -11.17 3.13
N ASP A 120 -4.12 -10.52 3.53
CA ASP A 120 -2.80 -11.17 3.60
C ASP A 120 -2.66 -11.96 4.89
N SER A 121 -2.27 -13.22 4.77
CA SER A 121 -2.02 -14.09 5.92
C SER A 121 -0.65 -13.81 6.55
N ILE A 122 -0.52 -14.13 7.84
CA ILE A 122 0.75 -14.09 8.57
C ILE A 122 1.81 -14.95 7.89
N ASP A 123 1.44 -16.14 7.41
CA ASP A 123 2.36 -17.06 6.73
C ASP A 123 2.96 -16.45 5.47
N THR A 124 2.20 -15.61 4.77
CA THR A 124 2.69 -14.94 3.57
C THR A 124 3.79 -13.94 3.90
N TYR A 125 3.64 -13.16 4.99
CA TYR A 125 4.69 -12.25 5.45
C TYR A 125 5.87 -12.98 6.08
N ALA A 126 5.61 -14.08 6.78
CA ALA A 126 6.64 -14.93 7.36
C ALA A 126 7.62 -15.45 6.30
N ALA A 127 7.14 -15.76 5.09
CA ALA A 127 7.97 -16.21 3.98
C ALA A 127 9.05 -15.18 3.55
N PHE A 128 8.86 -13.90 3.87
CA PHE A 128 9.83 -12.83 3.57
C PHE A 128 10.79 -12.55 4.71
N LEU A 129 10.54 -13.00 5.94
CA LEU A 129 11.39 -12.72 7.10
C LEU A 129 12.87 -13.04 6.89
N PRO A 130 13.26 -14.16 6.25
CA PRO A 130 14.67 -14.45 5.98
C PRO A 130 15.33 -13.46 4.99
N LYS A 131 14.52 -12.77 4.18
CA LYS A 131 14.98 -11.88 3.10
C LYS A 131 15.02 -10.40 3.49
N VAL A 132 14.48 -10.04 4.67
CA VAL A 132 14.41 -8.66 5.14
C VAL A 132 15.28 -8.43 6.35
N ASP A 133 15.74 -7.19 6.51
CA ASP A 133 16.46 -6.73 7.70
C ASP A 133 15.48 -6.22 8.76
N LEU A 134 14.31 -5.73 8.34
CA LEU A 134 13.28 -5.21 9.21
C LEU A 134 11.88 -5.46 8.60
N LEU A 135 10.93 -5.89 9.42
CA LEU A 135 9.51 -5.90 9.11
C LEU A 135 8.80 -4.92 10.06
N ILE A 136 8.09 -3.96 9.48
CA ILE A 136 7.31 -2.96 10.22
C ILE A 136 5.83 -3.26 10.00
N ALA A 137 5.07 -3.42 11.08
CA ALA A 137 3.62 -3.54 11.00
C ALA A 137 2.94 -2.50 11.92
N ASP A 138 1.76 -2.06 11.52
CA ASP A 138 0.93 -1.11 12.26
C ASP A 138 0.03 -1.80 13.29
N ARG A 139 -0.17 -3.11 13.18
CA ARG A 139 -0.95 -3.92 14.12
C ARG A 139 -0.04 -4.70 15.07
N TYR A 140 -0.25 -4.48 16.35
CA TYR A 140 0.52 -5.13 17.39
C TYR A 140 0.23 -6.63 17.49
N ASP A 141 -1.03 -7.03 17.31
CA ASP A 141 -1.45 -8.43 17.36
C ASP A 141 -0.81 -9.28 16.24
N TYR A 142 -0.57 -8.70 15.04
CA TYR A 142 0.13 -9.39 13.96
C TYR A 142 1.60 -9.63 14.31
N LEU A 143 2.24 -8.63 14.90
CA LEU A 143 3.64 -8.77 15.34
C LEU A 143 3.78 -9.80 16.45
N GLU A 144 2.86 -9.82 17.41
CA GLU A 144 2.86 -10.80 18.50
C GLU A 144 2.73 -12.23 17.96
N GLN A 145 1.82 -12.46 17.02
CA GLN A 145 1.67 -13.76 16.34
C GLN A 145 2.95 -14.18 15.60
N LEU A 146 3.58 -13.24 14.86
CA LEU A 146 4.85 -13.51 14.18
C LEU A 146 5.98 -13.79 15.19
N GLN A 147 6.05 -13.06 16.30
CA GLN A 147 7.07 -13.27 17.33
C GLN A 147 6.94 -14.63 18.01
N VAL A 148 5.70 -15.09 18.22
CA VAL A 148 5.42 -16.41 18.78
C VAL A 148 5.78 -17.52 17.79
N ALA A 149 5.41 -17.33 16.49
CA ALA A 149 5.65 -18.34 15.47
C ALA A 149 7.12 -18.39 14.99
N TYR A 150 7.82 -17.25 15.01
CA TYR A 150 9.20 -17.11 14.49
C TYR A 150 10.08 -16.33 15.50
N PRO A 151 10.36 -16.91 16.67
CA PRO A 151 11.06 -16.21 17.78
C PRO A 151 12.50 -15.81 17.39
N GLU A 152 13.15 -16.54 16.51
CA GLU A 152 14.49 -16.23 15.99
C GLU A 152 14.53 -14.94 15.17
N GLU A 153 13.42 -14.57 14.55
CA GLU A 153 13.29 -13.36 13.74
C GLU A 153 12.70 -12.15 14.52
N ALA A 154 12.37 -12.34 15.79
CA ALA A 154 11.69 -11.33 16.61
C ALA A 154 12.42 -9.97 16.65
N LYS A 155 13.75 -9.96 16.53
CA LYS A 155 14.57 -8.73 16.51
C LYS A 155 14.29 -7.85 15.29
N LYS A 156 13.86 -8.46 14.19
CA LYS A 156 13.52 -7.76 12.94
C LYS A 156 12.10 -7.17 12.96
N LEU A 157 11.26 -7.55 13.91
CA LEU A 157 9.86 -7.17 13.96
C LEU A 157 9.70 -5.88 14.78
N LYS A 158 9.09 -4.85 14.16
CA LYS A 158 8.85 -3.55 14.81
C LYS A 158 7.43 -3.07 14.59
N HIS A 159 6.84 -2.57 15.66
CA HIS A 159 5.57 -1.87 15.60
C HIS A 159 5.79 -0.40 15.22
N MET A 160 4.98 0.10 14.29
CA MET A 160 4.91 1.52 13.96
C MET A 160 3.46 1.87 13.64
N ALA A 161 2.88 2.78 14.40
CA ALA A 161 1.53 3.27 14.10
C ALA A 161 1.50 3.93 12.72
N SER A 162 0.42 3.70 11.96
CA SER A 162 0.22 4.26 10.63
C SER A 162 0.16 5.79 10.63
N PHE A 163 -0.15 6.39 11.79
CA PHE A 163 -0.29 7.83 11.95
C PHE A 163 0.74 8.36 12.95
N ASP A 164 1.35 9.48 12.61
CA ASP A 164 2.16 10.22 13.58
C ASP A 164 1.25 11.07 14.49
N THR A 165 0.85 10.48 15.60
CA THR A 165 0.03 11.17 16.60
C THR A 165 0.84 12.22 17.40
N ARG A 166 2.16 12.26 17.26
CA ARG A 166 3.02 13.17 18.01
C ARG A 166 2.82 14.64 17.67
N LEU A 167 2.36 14.95 16.46
CA LEU A 167 2.00 16.33 16.08
C LEU A 167 0.84 16.88 16.91
N ALA A 168 -0.08 16.01 17.37
CA ALA A 168 -1.20 16.41 18.21
C ALA A 168 -0.88 16.41 19.71
N LEU A 169 0.09 15.61 20.16
CA LEU A 169 0.48 15.49 21.57
C LEU A 169 0.92 16.83 22.20
N GLY A 170 1.65 17.65 21.45
CA GLY A 170 2.10 18.97 21.93
C GLY A 170 0.96 19.95 22.21
N THR A 171 -0.19 19.77 21.58
CA THR A 171 -1.38 20.60 21.74
C THR A 171 -2.30 20.05 22.83
N SER A 172 -2.55 18.74 22.82
CA SER A 172 -3.46 18.09 23.78
C SER A 172 -2.92 18.12 25.21
N GLN A 173 -1.61 18.00 25.43
CA GLN A 173 -1.00 18.08 26.76
C GLN A 173 -1.03 19.49 27.38
N ARG A 174 -1.27 20.54 26.60
CA ARG A 174 -1.37 21.93 27.06
C ARG A 174 -2.80 22.37 27.36
N VAL A 175 -3.77 21.56 27.00
CA VAL A 175 -5.19 21.85 27.26
C VAL A 175 -5.52 21.43 28.70
N LYS A 176 -6.05 22.38 29.49
CA LYS A 176 -6.44 22.13 30.90
C LYS A 176 -7.64 21.19 31.04
N GLU A 177 -8.35 20.97 29.93
CA GLU A 177 -9.55 20.13 29.85
C GLU A 177 -9.27 18.92 28.97
N SER A 178 -9.59 17.74 29.45
CA SER A 178 -9.50 16.52 28.67
C SER A 178 -10.63 16.49 27.64
N LYS A 179 -10.29 16.24 26.38
CA LYS A 179 -11.27 16.04 25.30
C LYS A 179 -11.14 14.62 24.77
N ILE A 180 -12.28 13.97 24.62
CA ILE A 180 -12.40 12.66 24.00
C ILE A 180 -13.23 12.86 22.73
N PHE A 181 -12.66 12.48 21.59
CA PHE A 181 -13.44 12.31 20.36
C PHE A 181 -13.74 10.83 20.21
N TYR A 182 -15.02 10.48 20.10
CA TYR A 182 -15.47 9.12 19.85
C TYR A 182 -16.14 9.07 18.48
N GLN A 183 -15.52 8.36 17.54
CA GLN A 183 -16.09 8.14 16.22
C GLN A 183 -17.20 7.09 16.33
N VAL A 184 -18.37 7.44 15.86
CA VAL A 184 -19.56 6.59 15.89
C VAL A 184 -19.84 6.08 14.47
N ASP A 185 -19.91 4.78 14.32
CA ASP A 185 -20.50 4.17 13.13
C ASP A 185 -22.02 4.11 13.32
N PHE A 186 -22.77 4.93 12.59
CA PHE A 186 -24.22 4.98 12.73
C PHE A 186 -24.92 3.74 12.16
N ASP A 187 -24.27 2.99 11.31
CA ASP A 187 -24.79 1.73 10.77
C ASP A 187 -24.57 0.56 11.74
N GLN A 188 -23.58 0.69 12.64
CA GLN A 188 -23.24 -0.32 13.67
C GLN A 188 -22.96 0.35 15.02
N LEU A 189 -24.01 0.86 15.67
CA LEU A 189 -23.91 1.52 16.97
C LEU A 189 -23.48 0.56 18.08
N ASP A 190 -22.27 0.75 18.58
CA ASP A 190 -21.79 0.09 19.81
C ASP A 190 -22.28 0.85 21.05
N LEU A 191 -23.48 0.51 21.51
CA LEU A 191 -24.09 1.14 22.68
C LEU A 191 -23.29 0.88 23.96
N GLU A 192 -22.61 -0.25 24.10
CA GLU A 192 -21.82 -0.58 25.28
C GLU A 192 -20.61 0.36 25.38
N ALA A 193 -19.88 0.56 24.28
CA ALA A 193 -18.77 1.51 24.23
C ALA A 193 -19.24 2.95 24.51
N ILE A 194 -20.38 3.36 23.97
CA ILE A 194 -20.97 4.69 24.23
C ILE A 194 -21.27 4.84 25.74
N TYR A 195 -21.89 3.85 26.38
CA TYR A 195 -22.17 3.87 27.81
C TYR A 195 -20.88 3.92 28.66
N GLN A 196 -19.83 3.23 28.27
CA GLN A 196 -18.53 3.29 28.94
C GLN A 196 -17.92 4.70 28.85
N VAL A 197 -17.98 5.34 27.70
CA VAL A 197 -17.51 6.73 27.50
C VAL A 197 -18.33 7.69 28.37
N LEU A 198 -19.65 7.56 28.41
CA LEU A 198 -20.52 8.41 29.24
C LEU A 198 -20.28 8.18 30.74
N ALA A 199 -20.06 6.94 31.17
CA ALA A 199 -19.71 6.61 32.55
C ALA A 199 -18.35 7.21 32.94
N PHE A 200 -17.39 7.20 32.02
CA PHE A 200 -16.09 7.85 32.23
C PHE A 200 -16.25 9.36 32.45
N VAL A 201 -17.03 10.04 31.59
CA VAL A 201 -17.28 11.49 31.71
C VAL A 201 -18.00 11.82 33.01
N ALA A 202 -18.98 11.02 33.41
CA ALA A 202 -19.66 11.20 34.71
C ALA A 202 -18.68 11.12 35.90
N LYS A 203 -17.66 10.27 35.79
CA LYS A 203 -16.61 10.16 36.81
C LYS A 203 -15.59 11.31 36.75
N TYR A 204 -15.39 11.88 35.55
CA TYR A 204 -14.41 12.94 35.31
C TYR A 204 -15.07 14.16 34.65
N PRO A 205 -15.81 14.99 35.42
CA PRO A 205 -16.69 16.03 34.89
C PRO A 205 -16.00 17.19 34.15
N LYS A 206 -14.66 17.24 34.19
CA LYS A 206 -13.87 18.18 33.38
C LYS A 206 -13.54 17.67 31.96
N THR A 207 -13.96 16.44 31.67
CA THR A 207 -13.74 15.85 30.34
C THR A 207 -14.89 16.19 29.41
N GLN A 208 -14.59 16.73 28.25
CA GLN A 208 -15.55 16.95 27.16
C GLN A 208 -15.52 15.76 26.21
N VAL A 209 -16.67 15.36 25.73
CA VAL A 209 -16.80 14.32 24.71
C VAL A 209 -17.50 14.88 23.50
N GLU A 210 -16.91 14.62 22.34
CA GLU A 210 -17.50 14.87 21.04
C GLU A 210 -17.73 13.53 20.36
N PHE A 211 -18.96 13.29 19.90
CA PHE A 211 -19.31 12.16 19.05
C PHE A 211 -19.37 12.63 17.61
N GLY A 212 -18.65 11.95 16.71
CA GLY A 212 -18.63 12.27 15.29
C GLY A 212 -18.80 11.02 14.44
N ALA A 213 -19.27 11.20 13.19
CA ALA A 213 -19.38 10.16 12.18
C ALA A 213 -18.21 10.23 11.21
#